data_0a563c396b1113548ceebe65530f1282
#
_entry.id   0a563c396b1113548ceebe65530f1282
#
_cell.length_a   1.000
_cell.length_b   1.000
_cell.length_c   1.000
_cell.angle_alpha   90.00
_cell.angle_beta   90.00
_cell.angle_gamma   90.00
#
_symmetry.space_group_name_H-M   'P 1'
#
loop_
_entity.id
_entity.type
_entity.pdbx_description
1 polymer ?
#
loop_
_entity_poly.entity_id
_entity_poly.type
_entity_poly.pdbx_seq_one_letter_code
_entity_poly.pdbx_strand_id
1 'polypeptide(L)'
;MTLSNLGTLSSTPVVKNNSSLTTTDPTDVFQFKITNASNINLSLTNISAGDDADIALFRDANDNGVLDSFDRQAGLFSTRASNQDDAINFKTSSGTFFAEVSRFSTSVGDVSYDLALSATKPSGTLPISASSSNLLPKEFVEGDLSNNVTRTGNVSNTNTTDVYSFSLGIRQRVDIILDGLSSDADIRVIRDSNNNRIVDAGEVIASSNNAGITSELISNIDGRGDYFLQVTEFTGSTNYNVTFSPFSIPA
;
A
#
# COMPACT_ATOMS: atom_id res chain seq x y z
N MET A 1 24.10 -8.52 4.29
CA MET A 1 22.67 -8.83 4.54
C MET A 1 22.42 -8.73 6.04
N THR A 2 21.65 -7.78 6.46
CA THR A 2 21.25 -7.56 7.86
C THR A 2 19.90 -8.21 8.11
N LEU A 3 19.81 -9.07 9.14
CA LEU A 3 18.53 -9.70 9.56
C LEU A 3 18.02 -9.04 10.84
N SER A 4 16.80 -8.51 10.76
CA SER A 4 16.08 -7.91 11.89
C SER A 4 14.83 -8.72 12.24
N ASN A 5 14.65 -9.15 13.50
CA ASN A 5 13.43 -9.80 13.95
C ASN A 5 12.48 -8.76 14.57
N LEU A 6 11.28 -8.62 13.98
CA LEU A 6 10.27 -7.64 14.39
C LEU A 6 9.21 -8.24 15.34
N GLY A 7 9.28 -9.53 15.64
CA GLY A 7 8.26 -10.21 16.44
C GLY A 7 6.95 -10.41 15.69
N THR A 8 5.81 -10.24 16.38
CA THR A 8 4.48 -10.37 15.77
C THR A 8 3.98 -9.02 15.30
N LEU A 9 3.61 -8.90 14.03
CA LEU A 9 2.97 -7.69 13.52
C LEU A 9 1.53 -7.54 14.01
N SER A 10 1.11 -6.30 14.13
CA SER A 10 -0.24 -5.89 14.50
C SER A 10 -0.71 -4.75 13.60
N SER A 11 -1.92 -4.23 13.87
CA SER A 11 -2.42 -3.02 13.20
C SER A 11 -1.65 -1.74 13.57
N THR A 12 -0.84 -1.75 14.63
CA THR A 12 0.12 -0.65 14.87
C THR A 12 1.34 -0.88 13.97
N PRO A 13 1.63 0.03 13.05
CA PRO A 13 2.77 -0.13 12.15
C PRO A 13 4.11 -0.17 12.88
N VAL A 14 4.99 -1.04 12.43
CA VAL A 14 6.42 -1.00 12.76
C VAL A 14 7.09 -0.16 11.68
N VAL A 15 7.81 0.89 12.08
CA VAL A 15 8.47 1.80 11.15
C VAL A 15 9.98 1.73 11.35
N LYS A 16 10.71 1.62 10.26
CA LYS A 16 12.18 1.67 10.18
C LYS A 16 12.54 2.88 9.31
N ASN A 17 12.91 3.97 9.95
CA ASN A 17 13.29 5.20 9.27
C ASN A 17 14.80 5.26 9.03
N ASN A 18 15.18 5.89 7.92
CA ASN A 18 16.58 6.13 7.55
C ASN A 18 17.43 4.85 7.55
N SER A 19 16.85 3.74 7.11
CA SER A 19 17.61 2.52 6.82
C SER A 19 18.51 2.73 5.60
N SER A 20 19.58 1.95 5.45
CA SER A 20 20.54 2.17 4.37
C SER A 20 21.06 0.85 3.82
N LEU A 21 21.05 0.72 2.51
CA LEU A 21 21.68 -0.36 1.75
C LEU A 21 22.98 0.16 1.13
N THR A 22 24.04 -0.64 1.23
CA THR A 22 25.34 -0.28 0.66
C THR A 22 25.77 -1.27 -0.43
N THR A 23 26.85 -0.98 -1.13
CA THR A 23 27.40 -1.94 -2.10
C THR A 23 27.95 -3.23 -1.45
N THR A 24 28.31 -3.16 -0.17
CA THR A 24 28.81 -4.31 0.61
C THR A 24 27.72 -4.99 1.45
N ASP A 25 26.63 -4.29 1.76
CA ASP A 25 25.43 -4.83 2.40
C ASP A 25 24.18 -4.40 1.59
N PRO A 26 23.92 -5.05 0.42
CA PRO A 26 22.92 -4.60 -0.53
C PRO A 26 21.49 -5.06 -0.20
N THR A 27 21.29 -5.75 0.93
CA THR A 27 20.00 -6.37 1.25
C THR A 27 19.74 -6.37 2.76
N ASP A 28 18.59 -5.83 3.16
CA ASP A 28 18.06 -5.94 4.51
C ASP A 28 16.89 -6.93 4.56
N VAL A 29 16.84 -7.78 5.59
CA VAL A 29 15.78 -8.75 5.79
C VAL A 29 15.09 -8.53 7.14
N PHE A 30 13.77 -8.46 7.12
CA PHE A 30 12.93 -8.25 8.29
C PHE A 30 12.03 -9.47 8.49
N GLN A 31 12.33 -10.27 9.52
CA GLN A 31 11.50 -11.41 9.90
C GLN A 31 10.36 -10.98 10.82
N PHE A 32 9.17 -11.47 10.58
CA PHE A 32 8.01 -11.23 11.44
C PHE A 32 7.01 -12.39 11.43
N LYS A 33 6.09 -12.38 12.39
CA LYS A 33 5.04 -13.39 12.52
C LYS A 33 3.65 -12.79 12.35
N ILE A 34 2.77 -13.57 11.75
CA ILE A 34 1.33 -13.36 11.69
C ILE A 34 0.64 -14.47 12.47
N THR A 35 -0.17 -14.14 13.46
CA THR A 35 -0.81 -15.13 14.35
C THR A 35 -2.23 -15.49 13.96
N ASN A 36 -2.90 -14.65 13.17
CA ASN A 36 -4.28 -14.85 12.70
C ASN A 36 -4.37 -14.43 11.21
N ALA A 37 -5.46 -14.81 10.55
CA ALA A 37 -5.75 -14.31 9.22
C ALA A 37 -5.71 -12.76 9.22
N SER A 38 -4.92 -12.18 8.32
CA SER A 38 -4.64 -10.73 8.27
C SER A 38 -4.26 -10.31 6.86
N ASN A 39 -4.34 -9.02 6.60
CA ASN A 39 -3.62 -8.38 5.51
C ASN A 39 -2.26 -7.92 6.02
N ILE A 40 -1.19 -8.40 5.41
CA ILE A 40 0.15 -7.84 5.54
C ILE A 40 0.21 -6.61 4.65
N ASN A 41 0.64 -5.48 5.20
CA ASN A 41 0.86 -4.25 4.47
C ASN A 41 2.32 -3.87 4.61
N LEU A 42 3.01 -3.70 3.50
CA LEU A 42 4.39 -3.25 3.42
C LEU A 42 4.43 -1.97 2.57
N SER A 43 5.19 -0.99 3.01
CA SER A 43 5.38 0.28 2.31
C SER A 43 6.85 0.68 2.39
N LEU A 44 7.53 0.70 1.26
CA LEU A 44 8.90 1.17 1.09
C LEU A 44 8.84 2.57 0.49
N THR A 45 9.34 3.56 1.22
CA THR A 45 9.19 4.98 0.86
C THR A 45 10.48 5.74 1.11
N ASN A 46 10.52 7.00 0.70
CA ASN A 46 11.66 7.90 0.92
C ASN A 46 12.99 7.33 0.42
N ILE A 47 12.94 6.56 -0.67
CA ILE A 47 14.15 6.09 -1.36
C ILE A 47 14.95 7.30 -1.83
N SER A 48 16.25 7.30 -1.58
CA SER A 48 17.13 8.43 -1.90
C SER A 48 17.07 8.80 -3.38
N ALA A 49 17.11 10.11 -3.67
CA ALA A 49 16.96 10.62 -5.04
C ALA A 49 18.08 10.13 -5.96
N GLY A 50 17.69 9.57 -7.10
CA GLY A 50 18.62 9.00 -8.09
C GLY A 50 19.00 7.54 -7.85
N ASP A 51 18.47 6.95 -6.76
CA ASP A 51 18.66 5.54 -6.42
C ASP A 51 17.39 4.72 -6.67
N ASP A 52 17.49 3.42 -6.43
CA ASP A 52 16.42 2.47 -6.61
C ASP A 52 16.56 1.32 -5.62
N ALA A 53 15.46 0.96 -4.97
CA ALA A 53 15.36 -0.16 -4.04
C ALA A 53 14.00 -0.83 -4.16
N ASP A 54 14.02 -2.15 -4.17
CA ASP A 54 12.86 -3.02 -4.34
C ASP A 54 12.48 -3.72 -3.04
N ILE A 55 11.19 -4.09 -2.90
CA ILE A 55 10.73 -4.90 -1.78
C ILE A 55 10.15 -6.23 -2.24
N ALA A 56 10.46 -7.29 -1.48
CA ALA A 56 9.90 -8.62 -1.65
C ALA A 56 9.33 -9.16 -0.34
N LEU A 57 8.27 -9.97 -0.45
CA LEU A 57 7.66 -10.68 0.68
C LEU A 57 7.74 -12.19 0.42
N PHE A 58 8.34 -12.93 1.35
CA PHE A 58 8.43 -14.38 1.34
C PHE A 58 7.78 -14.98 2.58
N ARG A 59 7.22 -16.16 2.43
CA ARG A 59 6.77 -16.98 3.57
C ARG A 59 7.87 -17.96 3.93
N ASP A 60 8.13 -18.15 5.22
CA ASP A 60 8.93 -19.26 5.75
C ASP A 60 8.15 -20.56 5.48
N ALA A 61 8.43 -21.22 4.36
CA ALA A 61 7.63 -22.32 3.85
C ALA A 61 8.02 -23.68 4.47
N ASN A 62 9.23 -23.75 5.05
CA ASN A 62 9.75 -24.92 5.74
C ASN A 62 9.82 -24.74 7.26
N ASP A 63 9.34 -23.60 7.79
CA ASP A 63 9.29 -23.26 9.22
C ASP A 63 10.66 -23.34 9.94
N ASN A 64 11.76 -23.07 9.20
CA ASN A 64 13.11 -23.14 9.76
C ASN A 64 13.61 -21.79 10.34
N GLY A 65 12.88 -20.72 10.13
CA GLY A 65 13.18 -19.36 10.62
C GLY A 65 14.34 -18.68 9.87
N VAL A 66 14.73 -19.19 8.71
CA VAL A 66 15.81 -18.66 7.88
C VAL A 66 15.29 -18.45 6.46
N LEU A 67 15.47 -17.25 5.92
CA LEU A 67 15.15 -16.98 4.52
C LEU A 67 16.14 -17.71 3.60
N ASP A 68 15.72 -18.81 3.03
CA ASP A 68 16.54 -19.67 2.18
C ASP A 68 16.01 -19.81 0.74
N SER A 69 16.66 -20.66 -0.06
CA SER A 69 16.27 -20.87 -1.45
C SER A 69 14.92 -21.56 -1.61
N PHE A 70 14.42 -22.25 -0.59
CA PHE A 70 13.10 -22.90 -0.61
C PHE A 70 11.99 -21.84 -0.48
N ASP A 71 12.15 -20.85 0.41
CA ASP A 71 11.21 -19.76 0.61
C ASP A 71 11.14 -18.85 -0.62
N ARG A 72 12.29 -18.64 -1.28
CA ARG A 72 12.42 -17.79 -2.46
C ARG A 72 11.78 -18.34 -3.72
N GLN A 73 11.26 -19.58 -3.70
CA GLN A 73 10.54 -20.18 -4.84
C GLN A 73 9.18 -19.52 -5.08
N ALA A 74 8.60 -18.91 -4.05
CA ALA A 74 7.31 -18.22 -4.14
C ALA A 74 7.37 -16.93 -3.32
N GLY A 75 7.42 -15.79 -3.99
CA GLY A 75 7.44 -14.46 -3.37
C GLY A 75 6.47 -13.51 -4.04
N LEU A 76 6.13 -12.44 -3.34
CA LEU A 76 5.49 -11.26 -3.90
C LEU A 76 6.54 -10.17 -4.02
N PHE A 77 6.51 -9.41 -5.09
CA PHE A 77 7.52 -8.40 -5.40
C PHE A 77 6.84 -7.09 -5.77
N SER A 78 7.41 -5.99 -5.32
CA SER A 78 7.17 -4.67 -5.86
C SER A 78 8.53 -4.10 -6.30
N THR A 79 8.63 -3.66 -7.55
CA THR A 79 9.88 -3.28 -8.22
C THR A 79 9.64 -2.06 -9.10
N ARG A 80 9.27 -0.96 -8.47
CA ARG A 80 9.03 0.30 -9.17
C ARG A 80 10.34 1.00 -9.44
N ALA A 81 10.48 1.51 -10.66
CA ALA A 81 11.73 2.10 -11.10
C ALA A 81 12.09 3.38 -10.33
N SER A 82 13.36 3.60 -10.11
CA SER A 82 13.91 4.78 -9.44
C SER A 82 13.46 4.88 -7.97
N ASN A 83 13.33 6.08 -7.44
CA ASN A 83 12.92 6.34 -6.07
C ASN A 83 11.39 6.41 -5.88
N GLN A 84 10.61 5.68 -6.70
CA GLN A 84 9.18 5.53 -6.48
C GLN A 84 8.91 4.65 -5.27
N ASP A 85 7.81 4.93 -4.58
CA ASP A 85 7.41 4.10 -3.44
C ASP A 85 6.99 2.70 -3.93
N ASP A 86 7.39 1.65 -3.21
CA ASP A 86 6.97 0.28 -3.41
C ASP A 86 5.99 -0.16 -2.32
N ALA A 87 5.03 -1.00 -2.69
CA ALA A 87 4.03 -1.51 -1.77
C ALA A 87 3.71 -2.98 -2.02
N ILE A 88 3.49 -3.73 -0.94
CA ILE A 88 2.92 -5.08 -0.99
C ILE A 88 1.79 -5.17 0.01
N ASN A 89 0.59 -5.52 -0.47
CA ASN A 89 -0.60 -5.74 0.33
C ASN A 89 -1.10 -7.17 0.09
N PHE A 90 -0.99 -8.04 1.09
CA PHE A 90 -1.19 -9.47 0.93
C PHE A 90 -2.07 -10.09 2.01
N LYS A 91 -3.16 -10.76 1.61
CA LYS A 91 -4.04 -11.48 2.51
C LYS A 91 -3.49 -12.88 2.80
N THR A 92 -3.31 -13.20 4.08
CA THR A 92 -2.70 -14.45 4.49
C THR A 92 -3.32 -15.04 5.76
N SER A 93 -3.02 -16.31 5.99
CA SER A 93 -3.21 -16.99 7.29
C SER A 93 -1.99 -16.76 8.19
N SER A 94 -2.00 -17.36 9.40
CA SER A 94 -0.83 -17.36 10.30
C SER A 94 0.42 -17.95 9.65
N GLY A 95 1.59 -17.50 10.09
CA GLY A 95 2.89 -17.97 9.62
C GLY A 95 4.03 -17.02 9.99
N THR A 96 5.24 -17.44 9.66
CA THR A 96 6.44 -16.60 9.68
C THR A 96 6.69 -16.07 8.26
N PHE A 97 7.12 -14.82 8.16
CA PHE A 97 7.36 -14.13 6.90
C PHE A 97 8.66 -13.33 6.94
N PHE A 98 9.17 -13.05 5.76
CA PHE A 98 10.34 -12.20 5.55
C PHE A 98 10.00 -11.11 4.55
N ALA A 99 10.17 -9.86 4.94
CA ALA A 99 10.26 -8.74 4.01
C ALA A 99 11.74 -8.52 3.70
N GLU A 100 12.08 -8.50 2.42
CA GLU A 100 13.43 -8.22 1.95
C GLU A 100 13.42 -6.91 1.18
N VAL A 101 14.28 -5.98 1.58
CA VAL A 101 14.55 -4.76 0.82
C VAL A 101 15.90 -4.92 0.16
N SER A 102 15.95 -4.75 -1.15
CA SER A 102 17.17 -4.93 -1.94
C SER A 102 17.49 -3.70 -2.77
N ARG A 103 18.77 -3.36 -2.82
CA ARG A 103 19.31 -2.31 -3.65
C ARG A 103 19.29 -2.74 -5.11
N PHE A 104 18.72 -1.92 -6.00
CA PHE A 104 18.81 -2.18 -7.43
C PHE A 104 20.21 -1.89 -7.97
N SER A 105 20.66 -2.68 -8.96
CA SER A 105 22.06 -2.72 -9.39
C SER A 105 22.58 -1.43 -10.04
N THR A 106 21.70 -0.54 -10.50
CA THR A 106 22.08 0.72 -11.16
C THR A 106 22.28 1.89 -10.19
N SER A 107 21.91 1.74 -8.92
CA SER A 107 22.12 2.78 -7.90
C SER A 107 23.59 3.07 -7.69
N VAL A 108 23.92 4.34 -7.54
CA VAL A 108 25.29 4.83 -7.34
C VAL A 108 25.44 5.32 -5.90
N GLY A 109 26.19 4.56 -5.08
CA GLY A 109 26.37 4.90 -3.67
C GLY A 109 25.42 4.15 -2.74
N ASP A 110 25.26 4.64 -1.51
CA ASP A 110 24.39 4.07 -0.51
C ASP A 110 22.94 4.53 -0.76
N VAL A 111 21.98 3.59 -0.66
CA VAL A 111 20.56 3.86 -0.84
C VAL A 111 19.90 3.99 0.51
N SER A 112 19.36 5.15 0.85
CA SER A 112 18.54 5.32 2.05
C SER A 112 17.06 5.09 1.74
N TYR A 113 16.32 4.57 2.73
CA TYR A 113 14.89 4.31 2.60
C TYR A 113 14.19 4.28 3.96
N ASP A 114 12.86 4.41 3.95
CA ASP A 114 11.99 4.14 5.07
C ASP A 114 11.12 2.92 4.75
N LEU A 115 10.94 2.02 5.74
CA LEU A 115 10.08 0.85 5.62
C LEU A 115 9.04 0.84 6.73
N ALA A 116 7.76 0.76 6.37
CA ALA A 116 6.67 0.53 7.30
C ALA A 116 6.02 -0.83 7.05
N LEU A 117 5.72 -1.55 8.14
CA LEU A 117 5.08 -2.87 8.10
C LEU A 117 3.91 -2.90 9.08
N SER A 118 2.78 -3.47 8.68
CA SER A 118 1.66 -3.74 9.57
C SER A 118 0.91 -5.00 9.18
N ALA A 119 0.09 -5.51 10.11
CA ALA A 119 -0.86 -6.56 9.84
C ALA A 119 -2.24 -6.12 10.31
N THR A 120 -3.10 -5.75 9.38
CA THR A 120 -4.46 -5.32 9.69
C THR A 120 -5.40 -6.53 9.72
N LYS A 121 -6.32 -6.57 10.71
CA LYS A 121 -7.31 -7.64 10.80
C LYS A 121 -8.40 -7.43 9.76
N PRO A 122 -8.94 -8.49 9.16
CA PRO A 122 -10.14 -8.39 8.37
C PRO A 122 -11.26 -7.75 9.19
N SER A 123 -12.00 -6.81 8.62
CA SER A 123 -13.17 -6.19 9.25
C SER A 123 -14.41 -7.04 8.97
N GLY A 124 -15.17 -7.43 10.01
CA GLY A 124 -16.48 -8.04 9.86
C GLY A 124 -16.59 -9.51 10.22
N THR A 125 -17.83 -9.94 10.36
CA THR A 125 -18.24 -11.33 10.56
C THR A 125 -18.56 -11.94 9.21
N LEU A 126 -17.80 -12.90 8.80
CA LEU A 126 -17.94 -13.83 7.66
C LEU A 126 -18.84 -13.42 6.47
N PRO A 127 -18.38 -13.57 5.24
CA PRO A 127 -17.05 -14.03 4.87
C PRO A 127 -16.01 -12.98 5.22
N ILE A 128 -14.79 -13.41 5.47
CA ILE A 128 -13.69 -12.53 5.91
C ILE A 128 -13.46 -11.46 4.84
N SER A 129 -13.97 -10.26 5.10
CA SER A 129 -13.65 -9.10 4.28
C SER A 129 -12.18 -8.71 4.45
N ALA A 130 -11.57 -8.23 3.38
CA ALA A 130 -10.25 -7.67 3.49
C ALA A 130 -10.28 -6.41 4.36
N SER A 131 -9.30 -6.23 5.23
CA SER A 131 -9.12 -4.97 5.94
C SER A 131 -8.28 -4.03 5.09
N SER A 132 -8.67 -2.76 5.06
CA SER A 132 -7.91 -1.73 4.35
C SER A 132 -6.50 -1.60 4.90
N SER A 133 -5.52 -1.37 4.04
CA SER A 133 -4.17 -1.03 4.46
C SER A 133 -4.18 0.25 5.28
N ASN A 134 -3.44 0.29 6.37
CA ASN A 134 -3.23 1.50 7.14
C ASN A 134 -1.92 2.23 6.78
N LEU A 135 -1.32 1.90 5.64
CA LEU A 135 -0.13 2.55 5.10
C LEU A 135 -0.47 3.32 3.82
N LEU A 136 0.27 4.40 3.57
CA LEU A 136 0.02 5.33 2.48
C LEU A 136 1.24 5.50 1.57
N PRO A 137 1.71 4.45 0.87
CA PRO A 137 2.69 4.62 -0.20
C PRO A 137 2.10 5.47 -1.33
N LYS A 138 2.93 6.24 -2.03
CA LYS A 138 2.54 6.86 -3.30
C LYS A 138 2.69 5.85 -4.43
N GLU A 139 1.85 4.83 -4.40
CA GLU A 139 1.88 3.75 -5.36
C GLU A 139 1.51 4.22 -6.77
N PHE A 140 0.44 5.04 -6.87
CA PHE A 140 0.06 5.72 -8.10
C PHE A 140 -0.01 7.22 -7.83
N VAL A 141 0.73 8.02 -8.61
CA VAL A 141 0.82 9.47 -8.42
C VAL A 141 0.03 10.18 -9.52
N GLU A 142 -1.11 10.76 -9.15
CA GLU A 142 -1.93 11.54 -10.08
C GLU A 142 -1.56 13.02 -10.10
N GLY A 143 -0.90 13.51 -9.06
CA GLY A 143 -0.51 14.92 -8.92
C GLY A 143 -1.71 15.86 -8.78
N ASP A 144 -1.57 17.07 -9.32
CA ASP A 144 -2.64 18.07 -9.33
C ASP A 144 -3.76 17.67 -10.31
N LEU A 145 -4.96 17.43 -9.81
CA LEU A 145 -6.10 17.07 -10.63
C LEU A 145 -6.65 18.30 -11.35
N SER A 146 -6.33 18.49 -12.62
CA SER A 146 -6.83 19.59 -13.46
C SER A 146 -7.92 19.16 -14.44
N ASN A 147 -7.98 17.89 -14.79
CA ASN A 147 -8.92 17.29 -15.72
C ASN A 147 -9.39 15.93 -15.19
N ASN A 148 -10.43 15.38 -15.82
CA ASN A 148 -10.85 14.02 -15.53
C ASN A 148 -9.72 13.04 -15.84
N VAL A 149 -9.47 12.14 -14.89
CA VAL A 149 -8.47 11.08 -14.99
C VAL A 149 -9.15 9.76 -14.68
N THR A 150 -9.00 8.79 -15.59
CA THR A 150 -9.45 7.40 -15.35
C THR A 150 -8.25 6.48 -15.33
N ARG A 151 -8.20 5.59 -14.35
CA ARG A 151 -7.19 4.54 -14.21
C ARG A 151 -7.87 3.18 -14.13
N THR A 152 -7.20 2.17 -14.62
CA THR A 152 -7.60 0.77 -14.47
C THR A 152 -6.65 0.09 -13.50
N GLY A 153 -7.18 -0.75 -12.64
CA GLY A 153 -6.40 -1.52 -11.68
C GLY A 153 -7.01 -2.89 -11.41
N ASN A 154 -6.40 -3.61 -10.48
CA ASN A 154 -6.90 -4.91 -10.00
C ASN A 154 -6.57 -5.05 -8.51
N VAL A 155 -7.57 -5.42 -7.73
CA VAL A 155 -7.38 -5.84 -6.35
C VAL A 155 -7.76 -7.31 -6.17
N SER A 156 -7.01 -8.01 -5.31
CA SER A 156 -7.13 -9.45 -5.09
C SER A 156 -6.50 -9.86 -3.76
N ASN A 157 -6.54 -11.15 -3.40
CA ASN A 157 -5.85 -11.66 -2.21
C ASN A 157 -4.32 -11.43 -2.21
N THR A 158 -3.71 -11.22 -3.39
CA THR A 158 -2.26 -10.98 -3.53
C THR A 158 -1.92 -9.51 -3.78
N ASN A 159 -2.93 -8.66 -3.92
CA ASN A 159 -2.86 -7.21 -3.99
C ASN A 159 -4.16 -6.65 -3.40
N THR A 160 -4.25 -6.56 -2.07
CA THR A 160 -5.52 -6.26 -1.40
C THR A 160 -5.88 -4.78 -1.39
N THR A 161 -4.93 -3.90 -1.72
CA THR A 161 -5.16 -2.44 -1.70
C THR A 161 -4.25 -1.75 -2.71
N ASP A 162 -4.83 -0.92 -3.54
CA ASP A 162 -4.14 0.05 -4.39
C ASP A 162 -4.25 1.46 -3.79
N VAL A 163 -3.17 2.25 -3.85
CA VAL A 163 -3.10 3.58 -3.24
C VAL A 163 -2.76 4.65 -4.28
N TYR A 164 -3.69 5.58 -4.49
CA TYR A 164 -3.53 6.74 -5.38
C TYR A 164 -3.26 8.00 -4.56
N SER A 165 -2.24 8.78 -4.91
CA SER A 165 -1.99 10.09 -4.32
C SER A 165 -2.36 11.18 -5.31
N PHE A 166 -3.10 12.20 -4.83
CA PHE A 166 -3.52 13.35 -5.65
C PHE A 166 -3.58 14.64 -4.82
N SER A 167 -3.62 15.78 -5.49
CA SER A 167 -3.78 17.07 -4.84
C SER A 167 -4.91 17.90 -5.45
N LEU A 168 -5.53 18.73 -4.61
CA LEU A 168 -6.56 19.68 -4.99
C LEU A 168 -6.08 21.11 -4.77
N GLY A 169 -6.36 21.97 -5.75
CA GLY A 169 -6.10 23.40 -5.71
C GLY A 169 -7.14 24.18 -4.89
N ILE A 170 -6.99 25.50 -4.90
CA ILE A 170 -7.95 26.42 -4.25
C ILE A 170 -9.28 26.35 -5.00
N ARG A 171 -10.41 26.23 -4.26
CA ARG A 171 -11.78 26.14 -4.81
C ARG A 171 -11.98 24.99 -5.80
N GLN A 172 -11.21 23.95 -5.63
CA GLN A 172 -11.35 22.74 -6.41
C GLN A 172 -12.01 21.65 -5.56
N ARG A 173 -12.86 20.87 -6.21
CA ARG A 173 -13.45 19.64 -5.66
C ARG A 173 -13.21 18.49 -6.60
N VAL A 174 -13.40 17.28 -6.10
CA VAL A 174 -13.37 16.07 -6.93
C VAL A 174 -14.50 15.12 -6.52
N ASP A 175 -15.15 14.55 -7.55
CA ASP A 175 -15.95 13.34 -7.41
C ASP A 175 -15.09 12.15 -7.86
N ILE A 176 -15.19 11.03 -7.12
CA ILE A 176 -14.42 9.80 -7.38
C ILE A 176 -15.41 8.66 -7.53
N ILE A 177 -15.33 7.97 -8.67
CA ILE A 177 -16.17 6.81 -9.00
C ILE A 177 -15.26 5.60 -9.19
N LEU A 178 -15.60 4.48 -8.54
CA LEU A 178 -15.05 3.16 -8.83
C LEU A 178 -16.13 2.33 -9.49
N ASP A 179 -15.85 1.82 -10.69
CA ASP A 179 -16.79 1.00 -11.45
C ASP A 179 -16.11 -0.17 -12.19
N GLY A 180 -16.89 -0.94 -12.97
CA GLY A 180 -16.35 -2.07 -13.73
C GLY A 180 -16.03 -3.30 -12.86
N LEU A 181 -16.56 -3.35 -11.65
CA LEU A 181 -16.31 -4.42 -10.68
C LEU A 181 -16.88 -5.76 -11.13
N SER A 182 -16.14 -6.84 -10.89
CA SER A 182 -16.57 -8.24 -11.02
C SER A 182 -16.67 -8.95 -9.67
N SER A 183 -16.14 -8.36 -8.62
CA SER A 183 -16.25 -8.71 -7.20
C SER A 183 -16.29 -7.44 -6.37
N ASP A 184 -16.58 -7.57 -5.09
CA ASP A 184 -16.76 -6.47 -4.16
C ASP A 184 -15.41 -5.79 -3.82
N ALA A 185 -15.36 -4.47 -4.01
CA ALA A 185 -14.22 -3.62 -3.64
C ALA A 185 -14.72 -2.24 -3.21
N ASP A 186 -14.10 -1.71 -2.18
CA ASP A 186 -14.46 -0.47 -1.50
C ASP A 186 -13.45 0.64 -1.76
N ILE A 187 -13.88 1.89 -1.58
CA ILE A 187 -12.98 3.04 -1.64
C ILE A 187 -13.07 3.92 -0.39
N ARG A 188 -11.93 4.54 -0.05
CA ARG A 188 -11.90 5.59 0.96
C ARG A 188 -10.88 6.68 0.60
N VAL A 189 -11.19 7.92 0.98
CA VAL A 189 -10.30 9.06 0.84
C VAL A 189 -9.70 9.41 2.19
N ILE A 190 -8.39 9.58 2.21
CA ILE A 190 -7.60 9.88 3.40
C ILE A 190 -6.87 11.20 3.19
N ARG A 191 -6.81 12.00 4.27
CA ARG A 191 -5.95 13.17 4.35
C ARG A 191 -4.92 12.93 5.46
N ASP A 192 -3.70 12.60 5.05
CA ASP A 192 -2.57 12.41 5.98
C ASP A 192 -2.16 13.78 6.54
N SER A 193 -2.71 14.11 7.71
CA SER A 193 -2.62 15.46 8.31
C SER A 193 -1.26 15.73 8.96
N ASN A 194 -0.55 14.70 9.35
CA ASN A 194 0.75 14.76 10.00
C ASN A 194 1.91 14.31 9.10
N ASN A 195 1.62 13.91 7.86
CA ASN A 195 2.57 13.44 6.84
C ASN A 195 3.45 12.26 7.30
N ASN A 196 2.89 11.35 8.12
CA ASN A 196 3.61 10.17 8.60
C ASN A 196 3.42 8.93 7.73
N ARG A 197 2.62 9.02 6.66
CA ARG A 197 2.29 7.92 5.73
C ARG A 197 1.58 6.73 6.38
N ILE A 198 0.91 6.99 7.50
CA ILE A 198 0.08 6.03 8.25
C ILE A 198 -1.34 6.61 8.31
N VAL A 199 -2.34 5.77 8.22
CA VAL A 199 -3.74 6.18 8.39
C VAL A 199 -4.06 6.25 9.88
N ASP A 200 -4.08 7.45 10.43
CA ASP A 200 -4.39 7.70 11.82
C ASP A 200 -5.90 7.95 12.06
N ALA A 201 -6.29 7.99 13.31
CA ALA A 201 -7.68 8.24 13.70
C ALA A 201 -8.12 9.64 13.25
N GLY A 202 -9.21 9.70 12.45
CA GLY A 202 -9.78 10.95 11.93
C GLY A 202 -9.23 11.40 10.59
N GLU A 203 -8.31 10.68 9.97
CA GLU A 203 -7.75 11.00 8.66
C GLU A 203 -8.56 10.43 7.50
N VAL A 204 -9.36 9.39 7.72
CA VAL A 204 -10.36 8.95 6.73
C VAL A 204 -11.48 9.98 6.69
N ILE A 205 -11.57 10.74 5.58
CA ILE A 205 -12.51 11.85 5.43
C ILE A 205 -13.78 11.46 4.68
N ALA A 206 -13.72 10.41 3.87
CA ALA A 206 -14.88 9.86 3.17
C ALA A 206 -14.63 8.39 2.82
N SER A 207 -15.72 7.61 2.68
CA SER A 207 -15.68 6.23 2.21
C SER A 207 -16.96 5.88 1.49
N SER A 208 -16.88 4.90 0.60
CA SER A 208 -18.03 4.26 -0.04
C SER A 208 -17.79 2.75 -0.03
N ASN A 209 -18.82 1.97 0.39
CA ASN A 209 -18.73 0.54 0.63
C ASN A 209 -20.05 -0.16 0.27
N ASN A 210 -20.48 0.01 -0.97
CA ASN A 210 -21.66 -0.65 -1.51
C ASN A 210 -21.37 -2.13 -1.75
N ALA A 211 -22.32 -2.99 -1.41
CA ALA A 211 -22.10 -4.43 -1.51
C ALA A 211 -22.03 -4.92 -2.97
N GLY A 212 -21.14 -5.86 -3.24
CA GLY A 212 -21.03 -6.60 -4.47
C GLY A 212 -20.39 -5.81 -5.61
N ILE A 213 -21.00 -5.83 -6.78
CA ILE A 213 -20.47 -5.17 -8.00
C ILE A 213 -21.05 -3.78 -8.23
N THR A 214 -21.71 -3.23 -7.22
CA THR A 214 -22.26 -1.87 -7.28
C THR A 214 -21.12 -0.87 -7.30
N SER A 215 -21.18 0.13 -8.17
CA SER A 215 -20.17 1.19 -8.24
C SER A 215 -20.08 1.96 -6.92
N GLU A 216 -18.85 2.32 -6.55
CA GLU A 216 -18.58 3.19 -5.41
C GLU A 216 -18.55 4.65 -5.86
N LEU A 217 -19.06 5.54 -5.03
CA LEU A 217 -19.08 6.98 -5.30
C LEU A 217 -18.72 7.76 -4.03
N ILE A 218 -17.67 8.55 -4.12
CA ILE A 218 -17.36 9.59 -3.15
C ILE A 218 -17.47 10.94 -3.86
N SER A 219 -18.37 11.80 -3.40
CA SER A 219 -18.64 13.08 -4.02
C SER A 219 -18.16 14.26 -3.18
N ASN A 220 -17.82 15.36 -3.87
CA ASN A 220 -17.55 16.65 -3.25
C ASN A 220 -16.40 16.63 -2.24
N ILE A 221 -15.36 15.86 -2.46
CA ILE A 221 -14.12 16.03 -1.69
C ILE A 221 -13.60 17.41 -1.97
N ASP A 222 -13.42 18.23 -0.95
CA ASP A 222 -13.02 19.62 -1.05
C ASP A 222 -11.86 20.02 -0.13
N GLY A 223 -11.33 21.19 -0.40
CA GLY A 223 -10.21 21.74 0.35
C GLY A 223 -8.87 21.55 -0.38
N ARG A 224 -8.10 22.65 -0.41
CA ARG A 224 -6.74 22.59 -0.94
C ARG A 224 -5.87 21.65 -0.10
N GLY A 225 -5.11 20.77 -0.76
CA GLY A 225 -4.14 19.88 -0.10
C GLY A 225 -3.94 18.57 -0.81
N ASP A 226 -3.16 17.72 -0.17
CA ASP A 226 -2.80 16.39 -0.63
C ASP A 226 -3.71 15.34 -0.01
N TYR A 227 -4.06 14.36 -0.82
CA TYR A 227 -4.99 13.29 -0.47
C TYR A 227 -4.49 11.95 -0.98
N PHE A 228 -4.98 10.88 -0.35
CA PHE A 228 -4.85 9.52 -0.82
C PHE A 228 -6.23 8.91 -1.03
N LEU A 229 -6.38 8.18 -2.12
CA LEU A 229 -7.48 7.24 -2.32
C LEU A 229 -6.94 5.83 -2.14
N GLN A 230 -7.61 5.03 -1.36
CA GLN A 230 -7.39 3.58 -1.32
C GLN A 230 -8.56 2.88 -1.99
N VAL A 231 -8.25 1.95 -2.91
CA VAL A 231 -9.15 0.94 -3.46
C VAL A 231 -8.81 -0.37 -2.79
N THR A 232 -9.76 -0.97 -2.07
CA THR A 232 -9.52 -2.15 -1.23
C THR A 232 -10.41 -3.30 -1.65
N GLU A 233 -9.83 -4.50 -1.82
CA GLU A 233 -10.57 -5.74 -2.00
C GLU A 233 -11.44 -6.01 -0.78
N PHE A 234 -12.74 -6.24 -0.98
CA PHE A 234 -13.62 -6.75 0.07
C PHE A 234 -13.72 -8.27 -0.03
N THR A 235 -13.99 -8.80 -1.22
CA THR A 235 -13.98 -10.25 -1.47
C THR A 235 -13.55 -10.56 -2.90
N GLY A 236 -12.76 -11.61 -3.07
CA GLY A 236 -12.41 -12.16 -4.38
C GLY A 236 -11.35 -11.35 -5.11
N SER A 237 -11.42 -11.35 -6.43
CA SER A 237 -10.53 -10.58 -7.30
C SER A 237 -11.36 -9.80 -8.29
N THR A 238 -11.07 -8.53 -8.47
CA THR A 238 -11.76 -7.67 -9.40
C THR A 238 -10.82 -6.71 -10.11
N ASN A 239 -11.00 -6.59 -11.43
CA ASN A 239 -10.53 -5.42 -12.14
C ASN A 239 -11.49 -4.27 -11.84
N TYR A 240 -11.00 -3.06 -11.94
CA TYR A 240 -11.80 -1.86 -11.73
C TYR A 240 -11.34 -0.72 -12.65
N ASN A 241 -12.22 0.27 -12.81
CA ASN A 241 -11.86 1.61 -13.25
C ASN A 241 -12.09 2.57 -12.09
N VAL A 242 -11.13 3.44 -11.83
CA VAL A 242 -11.32 4.57 -10.92
C VAL A 242 -11.22 5.87 -11.71
N THR A 243 -12.25 6.72 -11.60
CA THR A 243 -12.33 8.00 -12.29
C THR A 243 -12.36 9.13 -11.28
N PHE A 244 -11.40 10.04 -11.40
CA PHE A 244 -11.35 11.31 -10.69
C PHE A 244 -11.94 12.39 -11.59
N SER A 245 -12.96 13.08 -11.13
CA SER A 245 -13.67 14.13 -11.87
C SER A 245 -13.57 15.46 -11.12
N PRO A 246 -12.49 16.22 -11.30
CA PRO A 246 -12.31 17.50 -10.63
C PRO A 246 -13.20 18.59 -11.24
N PHE A 247 -13.70 19.49 -10.38
CA PHE A 247 -14.46 20.68 -10.80
C PHE A 247 -14.18 21.88 -9.90
N SER A 248 -14.38 23.07 -10.45
CA SER A 248 -14.16 24.31 -9.71
C SER A 248 -15.46 24.84 -9.12
N ILE A 249 -15.38 25.43 -7.93
CA ILE A 249 -16.50 26.13 -7.28
C ILE A 249 -16.41 27.62 -7.67
N PRO A 250 -17.52 28.21 -8.14
CA PRO A 250 -17.57 29.66 -8.42
C PRO A 250 -17.17 30.51 -7.19
N ALA A 251 -16.65 31.69 -7.46
CA ALA A 251 -16.26 32.66 -6.44
C ALA A 251 -17.49 33.25 -5.74
#